data_1212d8557f0eebd2e98338fe80f934cd
#
_entry.id   1212d8557f0eebd2e98338fe80f934cd
#
_cell.length_a   1.000
_cell.length_b   1.000
_cell.length_c   1.000
_cell.angle_alpha   90.00
_cell.angle_beta   90.00
_cell.angle_gamma   90.00
#
_symmetry.space_group_name_H-M   'P 1'
#
loop_
_entity.id
_entity.type
_entity.pdbx_description
1 polymer ?
#
loop_
_entity_poly.entity_id
_entity_poly.type
_entity_poly.pdbx_seq_one_letter_code
_entity_poly.pdbx_strand_id
1 'polypeptide(L)'
;MKKISRRSFLTAMAAVSAAGVLAACGASSSTASSVVSSVAASSETAASSEAAPESVTIKAFNGAKELVDVEVPFDPQRIAILELASLDILDELGVGDRVVGTASTSLDYLQSYVTNDSIVNLGNIKEADMEAVMACEPDIIFIGGRLSKSYDALCEIAPVVFLATDAEKGVVESTRENAMTIASIFGLEDHVEALMADFDSRIDALKAFAAVSYTHLTLP
;
A
#
# COMPACT_ATOMS: atom_id res chain seq x y z
N MET A 1 -31.85 -14.72 -1.77
CA MET A 1 -31.22 -13.39 -1.77
C MET A 1 -29.96 -13.48 -2.60
N LYS A 2 -29.88 -12.80 -3.76
CA LYS A 2 -28.72 -12.86 -4.67
C LYS A 2 -27.60 -12.02 -4.10
N LYS A 3 -26.42 -12.62 -3.89
CA LYS A 3 -25.20 -11.92 -3.49
C LYS A 3 -24.72 -11.06 -4.66
N ILE A 4 -24.69 -9.75 -4.48
CA ILE A 4 -24.17 -8.80 -5.47
C ILE A 4 -22.65 -8.74 -5.25
N SER A 5 -21.90 -9.25 -6.23
CA SER A 5 -20.45 -9.18 -6.24
C SER A 5 -20.00 -7.75 -6.58
N ARG A 6 -19.09 -7.18 -5.76
CA ARG A 6 -18.57 -5.82 -5.88
C ARG A 6 -17.65 -5.59 -7.11
N ARG A 7 -17.44 -6.61 -7.95
CA ARG A 7 -16.51 -6.56 -9.10
C ARG A 7 -17.12 -6.04 -10.42
N SER A 8 -18.34 -5.52 -10.45
CA SER A 8 -19.04 -5.18 -11.71
C SER A 8 -19.16 -3.68 -12.02
N PHE A 9 -18.36 -2.80 -11.44
CA PHE A 9 -18.53 -1.35 -11.66
C PHE A 9 -17.40 -0.64 -12.42
N LEU A 10 -16.40 -1.33 -12.94
CA LEU A 10 -15.32 -0.72 -13.70
C LEU A 10 -15.17 -1.33 -15.10
N THR A 11 -16.17 -1.10 -15.95
CA THR A 11 -15.99 -1.28 -17.41
C THR A 11 -16.91 -0.33 -18.15
N ALA A 12 -16.50 0.91 -18.34
CA ALA A 12 -16.95 1.78 -19.43
C ALA A 12 -16.14 3.08 -19.42
N MET A 13 -15.07 3.15 -20.18
CA MET A 13 -14.74 4.26 -21.07
C MET A 13 -13.41 3.98 -21.75
N ALA A 14 -13.50 3.48 -22.96
CA ALA A 14 -12.42 3.51 -23.92
C ALA A 14 -13.01 3.89 -25.28
N ALA A 15 -12.34 4.78 -25.92
CA ALA A 15 -12.31 5.01 -27.36
C ALA A 15 -12.71 6.42 -27.79
N VAL A 16 -11.71 7.25 -28.07
CA VAL A 16 -11.75 8.08 -29.30
C VAL A 16 -10.35 8.09 -29.90
N SER A 17 -10.31 7.53 -31.08
CA SER A 17 -9.28 7.56 -32.09
C SER A 17 -9.13 8.94 -32.71
N ALA A 18 -7.94 9.33 -33.16
CA ALA A 18 -7.77 10.13 -34.38
C ALA A 18 -6.39 9.95 -34.98
N ALA A 19 -6.45 9.64 -36.21
CA ALA A 19 -5.38 9.40 -37.17
C ALA A 19 -4.82 10.69 -37.79
N GLY A 20 -3.66 10.52 -38.43
CA GLY A 20 -3.20 11.33 -39.57
C GLY A 20 -2.06 12.29 -39.21
N VAL A 21 -0.96 12.45 -39.95
CA VAL A 21 -0.65 12.22 -41.37
C VAL A 21 0.88 12.28 -41.53
N LEU A 22 1.43 11.43 -42.37
CA LEU A 22 2.78 11.48 -42.93
C LEU A 22 2.97 12.66 -43.92
N ALA A 23 4.17 13.21 -43.95
CA ALA A 23 4.89 13.62 -45.19
C ALA A 23 6.21 14.28 -44.75
N ALA A 24 7.33 13.90 -45.16
CA ALA A 24 8.04 13.65 -46.35
C ALA A 24 9.33 14.48 -46.38
N CYS A 25 10.43 13.77 -46.53
CA CYS A 25 11.69 14.02 -47.22
C CYS A 25 12.15 15.45 -47.56
N GLY A 26 13.47 15.65 -47.34
CA GLY A 26 14.26 16.60 -48.15
C GLY A 26 15.66 16.80 -47.62
N ALA A 27 16.60 16.27 -48.30
CA ALA A 27 18.04 16.31 -48.03
C ALA A 27 18.69 17.65 -48.43
N SER A 28 19.89 17.86 -47.93
CA SER A 28 21.09 18.47 -48.50
C SER A 28 21.58 19.81 -47.97
N SER A 29 22.73 19.70 -47.36
CA SER A 29 24.01 20.42 -47.56
C SER A 29 24.18 21.90 -47.26
N SER A 30 25.11 22.08 -46.33
CA SER A 30 26.30 22.95 -46.36
C SER A 30 26.20 24.48 -46.21
N THR A 31 27.11 24.89 -45.36
CA THR A 31 27.98 26.07 -45.32
C THR A 31 27.64 27.22 -44.36
N ALA A 32 28.52 27.26 -43.36
CA ALA A 32 29.19 28.37 -42.67
C ALA A 32 28.68 29.80 -42.76
N SER A 33 28.58 30.44 -41.63
CA SER A 33 29.31 31.60 -41.11
C SER A 33 28.49 32.44 -40.16
N SER A 34 29.04 32.54 -38.94
CA SER A 34 29.12 33.66 -37.97
C SER A 34 28.14 34.82 -38.12
N VAL A 35 27.53 35.23 -37.00
CA VAL A 35 27.81 36.33 -36.08
C VAL A 35 26.64 36.62 -35.11
N VAL A 36 27.00 36.62 -33.86
CA VAL A 36 26.66 37.55 -32.74
C VAL A 36 25.22 38.01 -32.44
N SER A 37 24.85 37.70 -31.21
CA SER A 37 24.03 38.46 -30.25
C SER A 37 22.56 38.71 -30.49
N SER A 38 21.75 38.14 -29.62
CA SER A 38 21.06 38.88 -28.55
C SER A 38 20.24 37.94 -27.68
N VAL A 39 20.39 38.16 -26.38
CA VAL A 39 19.66 37.50 -25.29
C VAL A 39 18.15 37.68 -25.45
N ALA A 40 17.44 36.57 -25.44
CA ALA A 40 16.06 36.53 -24.97
C ALA A 40 15.94 35.31 -24.04
N ALA A 41 15.83 35.59 -22.75
CA ALA A 41 15.54 34.62 -21.74
C ALA A 41 14.12 34.06 -21.97
N SER A 42 14.03 32.89 -22.52
CA SER A 42 12.85 32.06 -22.40
C SER A 42 13.05 31.15 -21.22
N SER A 43 12.36 31.45 -20.15
CA SER A 43 12.19 30.54 -19.02
C SER A 43 11.38 29.34 -19.52
N GLU A 44 12.10 28.32 -19.95
CA GLU A 44 11.56 26.97 -20.03
C GLU A 44 11.41 26.50 -18.58
N THR A 45 10.16 26.47 -18.11
CA THR A 45 9.78 25.72 -16.94
C THR A 45 9.98 24.25 -17.32
N ALA A 46 11.18 23.73 -17.04
CA ALA A 46 11.40 22.30 -17.01
C ALA A 46 10.47 21.75 -15.92
N ALA A 47 9.40 21.09 -16.33
CA ALA A 47 8.69 20.16 -15.47
C ALA A 47 9.72 19.09 -15.11
N SER A 48 10.33 19.19 -13.94
CA SER A 48 11.10 18.15 -13.32
C SER A 48 10.13 17.00 -13.09
N SER A 49 10.18 15.99 -13.94
CA SER A 49 9.69 14.65 -13.62
C SER A 49 10.60 14.14 -12.52
N GLU A 50 10.23 14.40 -11.27
CA GLU A 50 10.88 13.81 -10.11
C GLU A 50 10.70 12.30 -10.24
N ALA A 51 11.78 11.58 -10.45
CA ALA A 51 11.74 10.11 -10.45
C ALA A 51 11.23 9.68 -9.08
N ALA A 52 10.33 8.67 -9.05
CA ALA A 52 9.87 8.11 -7.79
C ALA A 52 11.07 7.68 -6.92
N PRO A 53 11.02 7.85 -5.60
CA PRO A 53 12.11 7.47 -4.72
C PRO A 53 12.36 5.95 -4.79
N GLU A 54 13.61 5.53 -4.64
CA GLU A 54 13.94 4.09 -4.58
C GLU A 54 13.57 3.47 -3.24
N SER A 55 13.58 4.26 -2.17
CA SER A 55 13.23 3.83 -0.82
C SER A 55 12.47 4.93 -0.07
N VAL A 56 11.78 4.52 1.00
CA VAL A 56 11.07 5.40 1.93
C VAL A 56 11.42 5.01 3.36
N THR A 57 11.54 6.01 4.24
CA THR A 57 11.73 5.79 5.68
C THR A 57 10.39 5.86 6.39
N ILE A 58 10.06 4.81 7.11
CA ILE A 58 8.83 4.69 7.90
C ILE A 58 9.14 4.51 9.39
N LYS A 59 8.13 4.75 10.24
CA LYS A 59 8.18 4.38 11.66
C LYS A 59 7.59 2.99 11.86
N ALA A 60 8.41 2.05 12.34
CA ALA A 60 7.98 0.68 12.64
C ALA A 60 8.67 0.19 13.93
N PHE A 61 8.17 -0.91 14.49
CA PHE A 61 8.78 -1.53 15.66
C PHE A 61 9.97 -2.40 15.26
N ASN A 62 10.97 -2.46 16.12
CA ASN A 62 12.07 -3.44 16.05
C ASN A 62 11.72 -4.72 16.87
N GLY A 63 12.64 -5.70 16.90
CA GLY A 63 12.50 -6.94 17.68
C GLY A 63 12.34 -6.71 19.19
N ALA A 64 12.88 -5.61 19.72
CA ALA A 64 12.71 -5.18 21.11
C ALA A 64 11.38 -4.44 21.37
N LYS A 65 10.57 -4.24 20.34
CA LYS A 65 9.32 -3.46 20.37
C LYS A 65 9.53 -1.98 20.65
N GLU A 66 10.63 -1.43 20.18
CA GLU A 66 10.90 0.00 20.19
C GLU A 66 10.54 0.59 18.82
N LEU A 67 9.94 1.76 18.79
CA LEU A 67 9.61 2.47 17.56
C LEU A 67 10.88 3.11 17.00
N VAL A 68 11.25 2.69 15.78
CA VAL A 68 12.48 3.12 15.10
C VAL A 68 12.17 3.56 13.67
N ASP A 69 13.12 4.24 13.05
CA ASP A 69 13.09 4.52 11.63
C ASP A 69 13.59 3.28 10.87
N VAL A 70 12.79 2.81 9.93
CA VAL A 70 13.11 1.68 9.06
C VAL A 70 13.08 2.15 7.61
N GLU A 71 14.16 1.91 6.88
CA GLU A 71 14.21 2.15 5.45
C GLU A 71 13.68 0.93 4.71
N VAL A 72 12.70 1.13 3.83
CA VAL A 72 12.07 0.07 3.02
C VAL A 72 12.03 0.50 1.55
N PRO A 73 11.99 -0.45 0.59
CA PRO A 73 11.84 -0.10 -0.81
C PRO A 73 10.51 0.64 -1.04
N PHE A 74 10.51 1.64 -1.93
CA PHE A 74 9.29 2.28 -2.39
C PHE A 74 8.63 1.42 -3.47
N ASP A 75 7.32 1.28 -3.42
CA ASP A 75 6.51 0.51 -4.37
C ASP A 75 6.97 -0.95 -4.57
N PRO A 76 7.19 -1.74 -3.48
CA PRO A 76 7.68 -3.11 -3.56
C PRO A 76 6.74 -3.99 -4.36
N GLN A 77 7.32 -4.94 -5.11
CA GLN A 77 6.55 -5.80 -6.02
C GLN A 77 6.35 -7.22 -5.47
N ARG A 78 7.12 -7.61 -4.45
CA ARG A 78 7.08 -8.95 -3.85
C ARG A 78 6.92 -8.84 -2.33
N ILE A 79 5.71 -9.07 -1.87
CA ILE A 79 5.34 -8.83 -0.47
C ILE A 79 5.12 -10.16 0.25
N ALA A 80 5.87 -10.41 1.33
CA ALA A 80 5.63 -11.51 2.25
C ALA A 80 4.87 -11.00 3.49
N ILE A 81 3.75 -11.66 3.86
CA ILE A 81 2.88 -11.19 4.93
C ILE A 81 2.65 -12.26 5.99
N LEU A 82 3.06 -11.97 7.20
CA LEU A 82 2.85 -12.79 8.40
C LEU A 82 1.97 -12.08 9.44
N GLU A 83 1.29 -10.99 9.02
CA GLU A 83 0.36 -10.21 9.84
C GLU A 83 -0.92 -9.91 9.05
N LEU A 84 -2.07 -10.35 9.57
CA LEU A 84 -3.33 -10.37 8.80
C LEU A 84 -4.00 -8.99 8.69
N ALA A 85 -3.78 -8.09 9.66
CA ALA A 85 -4.31 -6.73 9.55
C ALA A 85 -3.58 -5.93 8.48
N SER A 86 -2.28 -6.15 8.30
CA SER A 86 -1.52 -5.57 7.20
C SER A 86 -1.96 -6.13 5.84
N LEU A 87 -2.30 -7.42 5.77
CA LEU A 87 -2.84 -8.03 4.56
C LEU A 87 -4.19 -7.42 4.16
N ASP A 88 -5.08 -7.20 5.13
CA ASP A 88 -6.39 -6.57 4.92
C ASP A 88 -6.23 -5.12 4.40
N ILE A 89 -5.29 -4.36 4.97
CA ILE A 89 -4.97 -3.01 4.51
C ILE A 89 -4.44 -3.02 3.07
N LEU A 90 -3.52 -3.93 2.73
CA LEU A 90 -2.96 -4.05 1.38
C LEU A 90 -4.01 -4.47 0.35
N ASP A 91 -4.95 -5.34 0.73
CA ASP A 91 -6.10 -5.72 -0.10
C ASP A 91 -6.99 -4.51 -0.41
N GLU A 92 -7.33 -3.72 0.61
CA GLU A 92 -8.17 -2.53 0.46
C GLU A 92 -7.46 -1.42 -0.34
N LEU A 93 -6.13 -1.29 -0.22
CA LEU A 93 -5.32 -0.38 -1.03
C LEU A 93 -5.16 -0.84 -2.49
N GLY A 94 -5.58 -2.05 -2.84
CA GLY A 94 -5.52 -2.59 -4.19
C GLY A 94 -4.13 -3.08 -4.61
N VAL A 95 -3.22 -3.32 -3.67
CA VAL A 95 -1.86 -3.85 -3.92
C VAL A 95 -1.71 -5.32 -3.52
N GLY A 96 -2.80 -5.99 -3.20
CA GLY A 96 -2.82 -7.40 -2.80
C GLY A 96 -2.34 -8.38 -3.85
N ASP A 97 -2.31 -8.02 -5.12
CA ASP A 97 -1.78 -8.82 -6.23
C ASP A 97 -0.25 -8.99 -6.17
N ARG A 98 0.44 -8.18 -5.37
CA ARG A 98 1.89 -8.26 -5.13
C ARG A 98 2.26 -9.21 -4.00
N VAL A 99 1.28 -9.80 -3.31
CA VAL A 99 1.52 -10.77 -2.23
C VAL A 99 2.01 -12.08 -2.82
N VAL A 100 3.27 -12.44 -2.50
CA VAL A 100 3.90 -13.68 -2.94
C VAL A 100 3.84 -14.79 -1.90
N GLY A 101 3.59 -14.44 -0.64
CA GLY A 101 3.43 -15.38 0.45
C GLY A 101 2.65 -14.79 1.62
N THR A 102 1.85 -15.62 2.30
CA THR A 102 1.07 -15.21 3.46
C THR A 102 0.96 -16.28 4.53
N ALA A 103 0.70 -15.85 5.77
CA ALA A 103 0.37 -16.76 6.85
C ALA A 103 -1.00 -17.42 6.63
N SER A 104 -1.15 -18.65 7.08
CA SER A 104 -2.43 -19.35 7.07
C SER A 104 -3.47 -18.64 7.95
N THR A 105 -4.71 -18.56 7.47
CA THR A 105 -5.83 -17.97 8.21
C THR A 105 -7.15 -18.66 7.88
N SER A 106 -8.10 -18.61 8.80
CA SER A 106 -9.49 -19.04 8.59
C SER A 106 -10.46 -17.88 8.37
N LEU A 107 -9.98 -16.65 8.19
CA LEU A 107 -10.82 -15.49 7.92
C LEU A 107 -11.39 -15.57 6.51
N ASP A 108 -12.72 -15.60 6.39
CA ASP A 108 -13.42 -15.83 5.12
C ASP A 108 -13.06 -14.81 4.04
N TYR A 109 -12.86 -13.55 4.41
CA TYR A 109 -12.55 -12.47 3.47
C TYR A 109 -11.12 -12.48 2.94
N LEU A 110 -10.19 -13.19 3.60
CA LEU A 110 -8.80 -13.38 3.18
C LEU A 110 -8.55 -14.75 2.52
N GLN A 111 -9.57 -15.60 2.36
CA GLN A 111 -9.41 -16.94 1.79
C GLN A 111 -8.88 -16.92 0.36
N SER A 112 -9.11 -15.86 -0.41
CA SER A 112 -8.57 -15.71 -1.75
C SER A 112 -7.03 -15.75 -1.78
N TYR A 113 -6.36 -15.31 -0.71
CA TYR A 113 -4.91 -15.35 -0.58
C TYR A 113 -4.39 -16.74 -0.18
N VAL A 114 -5.10 -17.41 0.75
CA VAL A 114 -4.69 -18.72 1.30
C VAL A 114 -4.93 -19.87 0.33
N THR A 115 -5.96 -19.75 -0.52
CA THR A 115 -6.33 -20.79 -1.50
C THR A 115 -5.74 -20.56 -2.88
N ASN A 116 -4.94 -19.52 -3.06
CA ASN A 116 -4.27 -19.22 -4.31
C ASN A 116 -2.94 -19.99 -4.38
N ASP A 117 -2.85 -20.95 -5.30
CA ASP A 117 -1.65 -21.77 -5.50
C ASP A 117 -0.38 -20.97 -5.86
N SER A 118 -0.53 -19.71 -6.29
CA SER A 118 0.59 -18.82 -6.60
C SER A 118 1.15 -18.09 -5.37
N ILE A 119 0.45 -18.16 -4.24
CA ILE A 119 0.85 -17.53 -2.98
C ILE A 119 1.35 -18.60 -2.01
N VAL A 120 2.60 -18.47 -1.59
CA VAL A 120 3.24 -19.46 -0.73
C VAL A 120 2.69 -19.37 0.69
N ASN A 121 2.45 -20.51 1.33
CA ASN A 121 2.12 -20.55 2.75
C ASN A 121 3.39 -20.35 3.59
N LEU A 122 3.46 -19.25 4.32
CA LEU A 122 4.61 -18.87 5.15
C LEU A 122 4.52 -19.37 6.61
N GLY A 123 3.64 -20.34 6.88
CA GLY A 123 3.36 -20.81 8.24
C GLY A 123 2.14 -20.12 8.85
N ASN A 124 2.29 -19.55 10.04
CA ASN A 124 1.21 -18.88 10.75
C ASN A 124 1.70 -17.61 11.47
N ILE A 125 0.76 -16.81 12.00
CA ILE A 125 1.07 -15.52 12.66
C ILE A 125 1.91 -15.62 13.95
N LYS A 126 2.25 -16.84 14.42
CA LYS A 126 3.08 -17.07 15.62
C LYS A 126 4.41 -17.72 15.30
N GLU A 127 4.48 -18.42 14.17
CA GLU A 127 5.63 -19.20 13.74
C GLU A 127 5.76 -19.10 12.22
N ALA A 128 6.82 -18.45 11.78
CA ALA A 128 7.14 -18.30 10.37
C ALA A 128 7.93 -19.51 9.88
N ASP A 129 7.59 -19.99 8.69
CA ASP A 129 8.43 -20.90 7.94
C ASP A 129 9.52 -20.09 7.20
N MET A 130 10.71 -20.03 7.81
CA MET A 130 11.81 -19.22 7.30
C MET A 130 12.29 -19.66 5.91
N GLU A 131 12.22 -20.97 5.60
CA GLU A 131 12.59 -21.50 4.30
C GLU A 131 11.59 -21.05 3.24
N ALA A 132 10.29 -21.08 3.55
CA ALA A 132 9.24 -20.60 2.68
C ALA A 132 9.33 -19.08 2.45
N VAL A 133 9.61 -18.29 3.50
CA VAL A 133 9.82 -16.84 3.38
C VAL A 133 11.00 -16.54 2.46
N MET A 134 12.14 -17.22 2.66
CA MET A 134 13.33 -17.04 1.82
C MET A 134 13.08 -17.45 0.37
N ALA A 135 12.36 -18.56 0.15
CA ALA A 135 12.03 -19.05 -1.19
C ALA A 135 11.10 -18.13 -1.97
N CYS A 136 10.35 -17.26 -1.28
CA CYS A 136 9.52 -16.25 -1.93
C CYS A 136 10.32 -15.08 -2.50
N GLU A 137 11.60 -14.91 -2.12
CA GLU A 137 12.44 -13.77 -2.52
C GLU A 137 11.66 -12.44 -2.37
N PRO A 138 11.19 -12.08 -1.17
CA PRO A 138 10.38 -10.88 -0.98
C PRO A 138 11.23 -9.61 -0.99
N ASP A 139 10.65 -8.50 -1.47
CA ASP A 139 11.24 -7.16 -1.36
C ASP A 139 11.00 -6.56 0.03
N ILE A 140 9.93 -7.00 0.70
CA ILE A 140 9.49 -6.51 2.00
C ILE A 140 8.71 -7.60 2.76
N ILE A 141 8.83 -7.59 4.09
CA ILE A 141 8.15 -8.56 4.97
C ILE A 141 7.33 -7.80 6.01
N PHE A 142 6.02 -8.12 6.12
CA PHE A 142 5.16 -7.58 7.15
C PHE A 142 4.94 -8.58 8.28
N ILE A 143 5.18 -8.15 9.52
CA ILE A 143 4.97 -8.98 10.72
C ILE A 143 4.17 -8.26 11.79
N GLY A 144 3.58 -9.04 12.70
CA GLY A 144 2.94 -8.54 13.91
C GLY A 144 3.71 -8.91 15.19
N GLY A 145 3.22 -8.44 16.32
CA GLY A 145 3.87 -8.56 17.63
C GLY A 145 4.14 -10.00 18.09
N ARG A 146 3.47 -11.01 17.51
CA ARG A 146 3.70 -12.42 17.84
C ARG A 146 5.01 -12.97 17.30
N LEU A 147 5.52 -12.35 16.22
CA LEU A 147 6.78 -12.72 15.55
C LEU A 147 7.96 -11.81 15.92
N SER A 148 7.83 -10.94 16.95
CA SER A 148 8.90 -10.05 17.36
C SER A 148 10.24 -10.76 17.65
N LYS A 149 10.20 -12.02 18.09
CA LYS A 149 11.41 -12.84 18.35
C LYS A 149 12.11 -13.30 17.07
N SER A 150 11.39 -13.34 15.94
CA SER A 150 11.93 -13.73 14.63
C SER A 150 12.35 -12.50 13.80
N TYR A 151 12.20 -11.29 14.35
CA TYR A 151 12.46 -10.04 13.65
C TYR A 151 13.85 -9.99 13.02
N ASP A 152 14.90 -10.23 13.83
CA ASP A 152 16.29 -10.14 13.37
C ASP A 152 16.60 -11.16 12.26
N ALA A 153 16.09 -12.39 12.39
CA ALA A 153 16.26 -13.42 11.38
C ALA A 153 15.51 -13.11 10.08
N LEU A 154 14.34 -12.48 10.17
CA LEU A 154 13.59 -12.02 8.99
C LEU A 154 14.27 -10.83 8.31
N CYS A 155 14.91 -9.94 9.06
CA CYS A 155 15.71 -8.83 8.52
C CYS A 155 16.93 -9.31 7.71
N GLU A 156 17.41 -10.54 7.91
CA GLU A 156 18.45 -11.14 7.08
C GLU A 156 17.95 -11.51 5.67
N ILE A 157 16.61 -11.62 5.49
CA ILE A 157 16.00 -11.98 4.21
C ILE A 157 15.59 -10.71 3.43
N ALA A 158 14.85 -9.80 4.06
CA ALA A 158 14.38 -8.56 3.47
C ALA A 158 14.02 -7.53 4.56
N PRO A 159 13.86 -6.23 4.23
CA PRO A 159 13.36 -5.23 5.16
C PRO A 159 12.05 -5.65 5.82
N VAL A 160 11.95 -5.49 7.15
CA VAL A 160 10.81 -5.94 7.95
C VAL A 160 10.01 -4.74 8.44
N VAL A 161 8.72 -4.73 8.13
CA VAL A 161 7.73 -3.79 8.65
C VAL A 161 6.96 -4.46 9.78
N PHE A 162 7.27 -4.05 11.01
CA PHE A 162 6.57 -4.54 12.19
C PHE A 162 5.64 -3.44 12.71
N LEU A 163 4.34 -3.62 12.44
CA LEU A 163 3.28 -2.74 12.92
C LEU A 163 2.49 -3.42 14.04
N ALA A 164 1.98 -2.63 14.96
CA ALA A 164 1.17 -3.11 16.08
C ALA A 164 0.09 -2.09 16.43
N THR A 165 -0.94 -2.56 17.15
CA THR A 165 -1.96 -1.71 17.74
C THR A 165 -1.45 -1.14 19.06
N ASP A 166 -1.54 0.16 19.24
CA ASP A 166 -1.25 0.85 20.48
C ASP A 166 -2.50 0.86 21.37
N ALA A 167 -2.37 0.26 22.55
CA ALA A 167 -3.49 0.16 23.51
C ALA A 167 -3.91 1.53 24.08
N GLU A 168 -2.99 2.50 24.15
CA GLU A 168 -3.28 3.84 24.67
C GLU A 168 -4.04 4.69 23.66
N LYS A 169 -3.69 4.57 22.38
CA LYS A 169 -4.38 5.27 21.28
C LYS A 169 -5.72 4.61 20.89
N GLY A 170 -5.86 3.32 21.16
CA GLY A 170 -7.00 2.52 20.78
C GLY A 170 -6.90 1.96 19.35
N VAL A 171 -7.81 1.03 19.04
CA VAL A 171 -7.76 0.25 17.79
C VAL A 171 -7.93 1.12 16.55
N VAL A 172 -8.90 2.04 16.55
CA VAL A 172 -9.24 2.85 15.37
C VAL A 172 -8.07 3.73 14.96
N GLU A 173 -7.49 4.46 15.92
CA GLU A 173 -6.37 5.37 15.62
C GLU A 173 -5.12 4.60 15.23
N SER A 174 -4.80 3.51 15.92
CA SER A 174 -3.67 2.65 15.55
C SER A 174 -3.84 2.06 14.15
N THR A 175 -5.07 1.66 13.77
CA THR A 175 -5.33 1.15 12.41
C THR A 175 -5.14 2.24 11.37
N ARG A 176 -5.57 3.47 11.67
CA ARG A 176 -5.36 4.64 10.80
C ARG A 176 -3.86 4.91 10.60
N GLU A 177 -3.09 4.98 11.68
CA GLU A 177 -1.63 5.19 11.62
C GLU A 177 -0.93 4.08 10.84
N ASN A 178 -1.29 2.81 11.09
CA ASN A 178 -0.73 1.68 10.37
C ASN A 178 -1.09 1.71 8.88
N ALA A 179 -2.33 2.07 8.53
CA ALA A 179 -2.76 2.19 7.15
C ALA A 179 -2.01 3.32 6.42
N MET A 180 -1.83 4.49 7.07
CA MET A 180 -1.03 5.58 6.52
C MET A 180 0.43 5.19 6.33
N THR A 181 1.01 4.47 7.29
CA THR A 181 2.39 3.96 7.19
C THR A 181 2.53 2.97 6.02
N ILE A 182 1.59 2.05 5.86
CA ILE A 182 1.58 1.12 4.72
C ILE A 182 1.39 1.90 3.41
N ALA A 183 0.43 2.81 3.34
CA ALA A 183 0.15 3.61 2.14
C ALA A 183 1.35 4.43 1.69
N SER A 184 2.15 4.99 2.61
CA SER A 184 3.34 5.77 2.28
C SER A 184 4.43 4.94 1.58
N ILE A 185 4.44 3.63 1.77
CA ILE A 185 5.34 2.71 1.06
C ILE A 185 4.99 2.64 -0.43
N PHE A 186 3.71 2.88 -0.78
CA PHE A 186 3.17 2.75 -2.15
C PHE A 186 2.74 4.08 -2.76
N GLY A 187 2.86 5.21 -2.05
CA GLY A 187 2.37 6.52 -2.50
C GLY A 187 0.85 6.58 -2.61
N LEU A 188 0.13 5.91 -1.69
CA LEU A 188 -1.33 5.76 -1.68
C LEU A 188 -2.00 6.45 -0.47
N GLU A 189 -1.38 7.44 0.14
CA GLU A 189 -1.86 8.12 1.35
C GLU A 189 -3.23 8.76 1.14
N ASP A 190 -3.46 9.39 -0.01
CA ASP A 190 -4.76 9.99 -0.36
C ASP A 190 -5.90 8.97 -0.37
N HIS A 191 -5.61 7.71 -0.72
CA HIS A 191 -6.59 6.62 -0.71
C HIS A 191 -7.01 6.29 0.73
N VAL A 192 -6.07 6.21 1.65
CA VAL A 192 -6.36 5.98 3.07
C VAL A 192 -7.19 7.11 3.66
N GLU A 193 -6.87 8.37 3.34
CA GLU A 193 -7.64 9.52 3.82
C GLU A 193 -9.10 9.42 3.38
N ALA A 194 -9.36 9.05 2.13
CA ALA A 194 -10.71 8.88 1.62
C ALA A 194 -11.47 7.74 2.31
N LEU A 195 -10.83 6.57 2.53
CA LEU A 195 -11.40 5.43 3.24
C LEU A 195 -11.73 5.76 4.70
N MET A 196 -10.83 6.46 5.38
CA MET A 196 -11.01 6.84 6.78
C MET A 196 -12.09 7.90 6.95
N ALA A 197 -12.29 8.80 5.99
CA ALA A 197 -13.39 9.76 6.03
C ALA A 197 -14.76 9.07 5.94
N ASP A 198 -14.92 8.05 5.10
CA ASP A 198 -16.15 7.23 5.05
C ASP A 198 -16.36 6.48 6.36
N PHE A 199 -15.32 5.88 6.91
CA PHE A 199 -15.35 5.17 8.18
C PHE A 199 -15.77 6.09 9.33
N ASP A 200 -15.18 7.28 9.46
CA ASP A 200 -15.51 8.27 10.48
C ASP A 200 -16.99 8.71 10.38
N SER A 201 -17.46 8.95 9.16
CA SER A 201 -18.86 9.28 8.91
C SER A 201 -19.81 8.18 9.42
N ARG A 202 -19.48 6.91 9.23
CA ARG A 202 -20.25 5.77 9.73
C ARG A 202 -20.22 5.66 11.26
N ILE A 203 -19.05 5.90 11.86
CA ILE A 203 -18.90 5.93 13.33
C ILE A 203 -19.76 7.04 13.93
N ASP A 204 -19.76 8.24 13.36
CA ASP A 204 -20.54 9.35 13.85
C ASP A 204 -22.06 9.12 13.71
N ALA A 205 -22.49 8.48 12.62
CA ALA A 205 -23.87 8.05 12.46
C ALA A 205 -24.29 7.04 13.54
N LEU A 206 -23.41 6.08 13.88
CA LEU A 206 -23.65 5.11 14.94
C LEU A 206 -23.70 5.75 16.33
N LYS A 207 -22.82 6.71 16.61
CA LYS A 207 -22.83 7.48 17.87
C LYS A 207 -24.13 8.28 18.01
N ALA A 208 -24.58 8.94 16.93
CA ALA A 208 -25.83 9.69 16.92
C ALA A 208 -27.03 8.77 17.17
N PHE A 209 -27.06 7.60 16.53
CA PHE A 209 -28.11 6.59 16.76
C PHE A 209 -28.11 6.08 18.20
N ALA A 210 -26.95 5.77 18.76
CA ALA A 210 -26.81 5.31 20.16
C ALA A 210 -27.28 6.38 21.15
N ALA A 211 -26.95 7.65 20.95
CA ALA A 211 -27.38 8.75 21.81
C ALA A 211 -28.91 8.88 21.87
N VAL A 212 -29.61 8.69 20.75
CA VAL A 212 -31.08 8.71 20.71
C VAL A 212 -31.66 7.47 21.42
N SER A 213 -31.07 6.30 21.26
CA SER A 213 -31.56 5.07 21.87
C SER A 213 -31.40 5.04 23.40
N TYR A 214 -30.33 5.65 23.93
CA TYR A 214 -30.10 5.73 25.39
C TYR A 214 -31.10 6.64 26.11
N THR A 215 -31.65 7.66 25.45
CA THR A 215 -32.68 8.53 26.04
C THR A 215 -34.01 7.81 26.26
N HIS A 216 -34.29 6.72 25.55
CA HIS A 216 -35.48 5.89 25.73
C HIS A 216 -35.36 4.80 26.81
N LEU A 217 -34.13 4.48 27.27
CA LEU A 217 -33.89 3.44 28.28
C LEU A 217 -33.87 3.97 29.74
N THR A 218 -33.98 5.27 29.93
CA THR A 218 -33.95 5.92 31.27
C THR A 218 -35.32 6.41 31.74
N LEU A 219 -36.41 5.76 31.34
CA LEU A 219 -37.73 6.02 31.92
C LEU A 219 -38.07 4.99 32.98
N PRO A 220 -38.66 5.44 34.10
CA PRO A 220 -38.77 4.77 35.39
C PRO A 220 -39.60 3.51 35.39
#